data_c5d4f162ebe119325535a436db28ebf4
#
_entry.id   c5d4f162ebe119325535a436db28ebf4
#
_cell.length_a   1.000
_cell.length_b   1.000
_cell.length_c   1.000
_cell.angle_alpha   90.00
_cell.angle_beta   90.00
_cell.angle_gamma   90.00
#
_symmetry.space_group_name_H-M   'P 1'
#
loop_
_entity.id
_entity.type
_entity.pdbx_description
1 polymer ?
#
loop_
_entity_poly.entity_id
_entity_poly.type
_entity_poly.pdbx_seq_one_letter_code
_entity_poly.pdbx_strand_id
1 'polypeptide(L)'
;KEPLICLGSAPLEDSQFRSAVFEQLGESRLEGALTTDITGKKDSHALRLDQEAEDTLKKARIHRKTATVIFFESNGGQTKNAATVPEIRLGVAEPGLDIGNVETALEALTDACYYLGVERNQYRFSLKENLNKRFADRRAGVKNEDIEKLVHEEIQKVFPAIEGIERIFFPKKSNQIPDRPAITFIIMGPEQSLQDDPSVTKKIDVMTKEHGTSARTYKSALVWIVPEASATMNDEARKYLAWTDIDAEGLKLDDAQARQLQENIKKAARDLKESIWRSYNKIMLFGQDNSIRVLELGLVTSSAAESMSRFVVNYLRQTDEIAKDISPRSLVKNWPPAFIEWSIKAVRDAFYASPQFPRILSQEAIKDSIARGVGEGHMAYVGKSSKGGYVPFHYKKMIGALEVEISDDMFIIKAEEAEKHIKPPELTRIVINPTSFSLKPGNRQTVTAKGLDQFGRDIPISKLDWSATGGEIDSKGVYRAGDDEGNFLIIAKSGKVCGEVTVTISREREVHEPPEQPKPIRACTLSWSGEIPAQKWMNFYTRVLTRFVKRGKLKISVTFETISEEGIHDLHVEETKSALEELGLDDTIKVNKGE
;
A
#
# COMPACT_ATOMS: atom_id res chain seq x y z
N LYS A 1 24.20 -52.15 -49.18
CA LYS A 1 23.01 -52.98 -49.48
C LYS A 1 22.66 -53.69 -48.16
N GLU A 2 21.45 -53.57 -47.73
CA GLU A 2 20.95 -54.28 -46.55
C GLU A 2 20.72 -55.76 -46.96
N PRO A 3 21.10 -56.68 -46.07
CA PRO A 3 21.00 -58.14 -46.41
C PRO A 3 19.55 -58.65 -46.37
N LEU A 4 18.64 -57.89 -45.73
CA LEU A 4 17.22 -58.20 -45.61
C LEU A 4 16.40 -56.91 -45.69
N ILE A 5 15.28 -56.91 -46.40
CA ILE A 5 14.32 -55.85 -46.45
C ILE A 5 13.34 -56.09 -45.32
N CYS A 6 13.42 -55.24 -44.27
CA CYS A 6 12.52 -55.27 -43.13
C CYS A 6 11.72 -53.97 -43.05
N LEU A 7 10.63 -53.91 -42.25
CA LEU A 7 9.78 -52.75 -42.10
C LEU A 7 10.55 -51.52 -41.57
N GLY A 8 11.53 -51.77 -40.71
CA GLY A 8 12.41 -50.70 -40.18
C GLY A 8 13.31 -50.05 -41.23
N SER A 9 13.53 -50.73 -42.39
CA SER A 9 14.33 -50.20 -43.50
C SER A 9 13.53 -49.35 -44.48
N ALA A 10 12.25 -49.08 -44.23
CA ALA A 10 11.44 -48.21 -45.07
C ALA A 10 12.07 -46.81 -45.20
N PRO A 11 12.22 -46.25 -46.42
CA PRO A 11 13.00 -45.05 -46.69
C PRO A 11 12.19 -43.77 -46.38
N LEU A 12 11.78 -43.57 -45.10
CA LEU A 12 11.03 -42.39 -44.64
C LEU A 12 11.82 -41.07 -44.76
N GLU A 13 13.15 -41.13 -45.00
CA GLU A 13 13.99 -39.98 -45.34
C GLU A 13 13.72 -39.46 -46.77
N ASP A 14 13.25 -40.32 -47.68
CA ASP A 14 12.88 -39.91 -49.02
C ASP A 14 11.54 -39.17 -49.04
N SER A 15 11.52 -37.95 -49.60
CA SER A 15 10.35 -37.09 -49.59
C SER A 15 9.19 -37.63 -50.43
N GLN A 16 9.47 -38.31 -51.53
CA GLN A 16 8.41 -38.89 -52.40
C GLN A 16 7.78 -40.09 -51.73
N PHE A 17 8.59 -40.99 -51.15
CA PHE A 17 8.09 -42.10 -50.35
C PHE A 17 7.25 -41.62 -49.17
N ARG A 18 7.71 -40.62 -48.47
CA ARG A 18 7.01 -40.00 -47.33
C ARG A 18 5.65 -39.43 -47.74
N SER A 19 5.60 -38.67 -48.83
CA SER A 19 4.34 -38.13 -49.37
C SER A 19 3.35 -39.22 -49.72
N ALA A 20 3.79 -40.30 -50.36
CA ALA A 20 2.95 -41.46 -50.71
C ALA A 20 2.42 -42.16 -49.44
N VAL A 21 3.24 -42.28 -48.38
CA VAL A 21 2.81 -42.85 -47.09
C VAL A 21 1.71 -42.00 -46.46
N PHE A 22 1.86 -40.66 -46.42
CA PHE A 22 0.83 -39.78 -45.83
C PHE A 22 -0.43 -39.73 -46.67
N GLU A 23 -0.34 -39.75 -47.96
CA GLU A 23 -1.50 -39.85 -48.86
C GLU A 23 -2.30 -41.14 -48.58
N GLN A 24 -1.60 -42.25 -48.41
CA GLN A 24 -2.22 -43.55 -48.13
C GLN A 24 -2.80 -43.63 -46.70
N LEU A 25 -2.15 -43.02 -45.72
CA LEU A 25 -2.65 -42.96 -44.34
C LEU A 25 -3.82 -41.97 -44.18
N GLY A 26 -3.98 -41.02 -45.09
CA GLY A 26 -5.01 -39.96 -45.01
C GLY A 26 -4.81 -38.97 -43.85
N GLU A 27 -3.61 -38.94 -43.25
CA GLU A 27 -3.34 -38.16 -42.02
C GLU A 27 -2.01 -37.40 -42.12
N SER A 28 -2.04 -36.27 -42.81
CA SER A 28 -0.86 -35.44 -43.02
C SER A 28 -0.28 -34.81 -41.71
N ARG A 29 -1.06 -34.77 -40.63
CA ARG A 29 -0.60 -34.24 -39.35
C ARG A 29 0.48 -35.10 -38.70
N LEU A 30 0.58 -36.40 -39.05
CA LEU A 30 1.65 -37.30 -38.60
C LEU A 30 3.03 -36.89 -39.14
N GLU A 31 3.11 -36.03 -40.16
CA GLU A 31 4.37 -35.51 -40.67
C GLU A 31 5.20 -34.81 -39.60
N GLY A 32 4.55 -34.09 -38.66
CA GLY A 32 5.19 -33.45 -37.51
C GLY A 32 5.90 -34.48 -36.62
N ALA A 33 5.22 -35.57 -36.27
CA ALA A 33 5.77 -36.64 -35.47
C ALA A 33 6.95 -37.32 -36.18
N LEU A 34 6.80 -37.62 -37.47
CA LEU A 34 7.83 -38.27 -38.25
C LEU A 34 9.08 -37.40 -38.39
N THR A 35 8.93 -36.13 -38.76
CA THR A 35 10.06 -35.23 -39.00
C THR A 35 10.78 -34.81 -37.72
N THR A 36 10.09 -34.75 -36.60
CA THR A 36 10.68 -34.41 -35.31
C THR A 36 11.35 -35.61 -34.66
N ASP A 37 10.68 -36.74 -34.63
CA ASP A 37 11.14 -37.90 -33.85
C ASP A 37 11.90 -38.94 -34.65
N ILE A 38 11.57 -39.15 -35.94
CA ILE A 38 12.10 -40.28 -36.68
C ILE A 38 13.17 -39.85 -37.68
N THR A 39 12.78 -39.09 -38.72
CA THR A 39 13.68 -38.72 -39.83
C THR A 39 13.11 -37.53 -40.62
N GLY A 40 13.96 -36.88 -41.45
CA GLY A 40 13.54 -35.76 -42.31
C GLY A 40 14.16 -34.41 -41.95
N LYS A 41 14.64 -34.25 -40.73
CA LYS A 41 15.49 -33.14 -40.28
C LYS A 41 16.79 -33.69 -39.71
N LYS A 42 17.88 -32.89 -39.73
CA LYS A 42 19.18 -33.33 -39.21
C LYS A 42 19.16 -33.61 -37.70
N ASP A 43 18.26 -32.96 -36.99
CA ASP A 43 18.06 -33.01 -35.55
C ASP A 43 16.89 -33.90 -35.11
N SER A 44 16.31 -34.71 -36.03
CA SER A 44 15.31 -35.70 -35.66
C SER A 44 15.85 -36.64 -34.58
N HIS A 45 15.06 -36.91 -33.52
CA HIS A 45 15.53 -37.57 -32.30
C HIS A 45 16.16 -38.96 -32.57
N ALA A 46 15.50 -39.81 -33.34
CA ALA A 46 16.05 -41.12 -33.67
C ALA A 46 17.34 -41.05 -34.51
N LEU A 47 17.47 -40.08 -35.43
CA LEU A 47 18.71 -39.85 -36.17
C LEU A 47 19.85 -39.40 -35.24
N ARG A 48 19.56 -38.52 -34.30
CA ARG A 48 20.54 -38.04 -33.30
C ARG A 48 21.01 -39.20 -32.42
N LEU A 49 20.08 -40.02 -31.92
CA LEU A 49 20.40 -41.18 -31.11
C LEU A 49 21.28 -42.17 -31.89
N ASP A 50 20.99 -42.40 -33.18
CA ASP A 50 21.87 -43.24 -34.04
C ASP A 50 23.27 -42.64 -34.21
N GLN A 51 23.40 -41.31 -34.31
CA GLN A 51 24.69 -40.62 -34.43
C GLN A 51 25.54 -40.68 -33.16
N GLU A 52 24.90 -40.63 -32.01
CA GLU A 52 25.53 -40.66 -30.69
C GLU A 52 25.79 -42.09 -30.18
N ALA A 53 25.20 -43.11 -30.79
CA ALA A 53 25.33 -44.50 -30.41
C ALA A 53 26.71 -45.08 -30.73
N GLU A 54 27.04 -46.21 -30.10
CA GLU A 54 28.21 -47.01 -30.41
C GLU A 54 28.23 -47.45 -31.88
N ASP A 55 29.42 -47.71 -32.45
CA ASP A 55 29.64 -47.98 -33.87
C ASP A 55 28.78 -49.09 -34.44
N THR A 56 28.50 -50.13 -33.67
CA THR A 56 27.66 -51.28 -34.06
C THR A 56 26.21 -50.87 -34.24
N LEU A 57 25.65 -50.15 -33.28
CA LEU A 57 24.28 -49.64 -33.25
C LEU A 57 24.09 -48.54 -34.28
N LYS A 58 25.08 -47.66 -34.43
CA LYS A 58 25.12 -46.59 -35.42
C LYS A 58 25.08 -47.12 -36.84
N LYS A 59 25.89 -48.17 -37.17
CA LYS A 59 25.89 -48.84 -38.48
C LYS A 59 24.56 -49.54 -38.77
N ALA A 60 23.95 -50.14 -37.73
CA ALA A 60 22.65 -50.81 -37.85
C ALA A 60 21.50 -49.78 -37.92
N ARG A 61 21.70 -48.48 -37.54
CA ARG A 61 20.66 -47.42 -37.47
C ARG A 61 19.46 -47.88 -36.66
N ILE A 62 19.71 -48.51 -35.53
CA ILE A 62 18.71 -49.23 -34.75
C ILE A 62 17.60 -48.33 -34.20
N HIS A 63 17.93 -47.14 -33.74
CA HIS A 63 16.93 -46.20 -33.20
C HIS A 63 15.95 -45.77 -34.29
N ARG A 64 16.46 -45.37 -35.47
CA ARG A 64 15.62 -44.99 -36.58
C ARG A 64 14.78 -46.15 -37.09
N LYS A 65 15.37 -47.36 -37.25
CA LYS A 65 14.63 -48.55 -37.67
C LYS A 65 13.53 -48.93 -36.69
N THR A 66 13.83 -48.92 -35.39
CA THR A 66 12.85 -49.18 -34.32
C THR A 66 11.71 -48.17 -34.35
N ALA A 67 12.02 -46.88 -34.45
CA ALA A 67 11.02 -45.82 -34.56
C ALA A 67 10.16 -45.94 -35.82
N THR A 68 10.77 -46.31 -36.96
CA THR A 68 10.06 -46.56 -38.22
C THR A 68 9.05 -47.72 -38.11
N VAL A 69 9.44 -48.81 -37.45
CA VAL A 69 8.51 -49.94 -37.20
C VAL A 69 7.35 -49.50 -36.31
N ILE A 70 7.64 -48.82 -35.22
CA ILE A 70 6.59 -48.33 -34.32
C ILE A 70 5.62 -47.39 -35.06
N PHE A 71 6.14 -46.52 -35.93
CA PHE A 71 5.32 -45.60 -36.72
C PHE A 71 4.32 -46.35 -37.62
N PHE A 72 4.78 -47.35 -38.39
CA PHE A 72 3.91 -48.11 -39.26
C PHE A 72 2.94 -49.01 -38.51
N GLU A 73 3.36 -49.70 -37.45
CA GLU A 73 2.49 -50.56 -36.65
C GLU A 73 1.43 -49.73 -35.88
N SER A 74 1.74 -48.51 -35.54
CA SER A 74 0.79 -47.60 -34.88
C SER A 74 -0.26 -47.02 -35.81
N ASN A 75 0.04 -46.90 -37.12
CA ASN A 75 -0.76 -46.13 -38.06
C ASN A 75 -1.15 -46.95 -39.32
N GLY A 76 -0.71 -48.19 -39.43
CA GLY A 76 -0.88 -49.01 -40.65
C GLY A 76 -2.15 -49.84 -40.75
N GLY A 77 -3.11 -49.75 -39.82
CA GLY A 77 -4.32 -50.56 -39.88
C GLY A 77 -5.47 -50.12 -38.99
N GLN A 78 -6.70 -50.52 -39.35
CA GLN A 78 -7.91 -50.13 -38.61
C GLN A 78 -8.05 -50.81 -37.23
N THR A 79 -7.36 -51.90 -36.97
CA THR A 79 -7.50 -52.73 -35.76
C THR A 79 -6.35 -52.64 -34.77
N LYS A 80 -5.18 -52.14 -35.21
CA LYS A 80 -3.98 -52.00 -34.36
C LYS A 80 -3.56 -50.54 -34.25
N ASN A 81 -3.43 -50.08 -32.99
CA ASN A 81 -3.08 -48.70 -32.67
C ASN A 81 -1.71 -48.58 -31.99
N ALA A 82 -0.97 -49.65 -31.79
CA ALA A 82 0.30 -49.66 -31.09
C ALA A 82 1.15 -50.89 -31.49
N ALA A 83 2.45 -50.76 -31.42
CA ALA A 83 3.44 -51.80 -31.67
C ALA A 83 3.78 -52.55 -30.38
N THR A 84 3.81 -53.83 -30.40
CA THR A 84 4.34 -54.67 -29.30
C THR A 84 5.84 -54.92 -29.48
N VAL A 85 6.57 -55.22 -28.41
CA VAL A 85 8.01 -55.51 -28.46
C VAL A 85 8.33 -56.66 -29.43
N PRO A 86 7.57 -57.80 -29.49
CA PRO A 86 7.79 -58.84 -30.46
C PRO A 86 7.65 -58.37 -31.92
N GLU A 87 6.66 -57.54 -32.23
CA GLU A 87 6.47 -56.96 -33.57
C GLU A 87 7.61 -56.02 -33.96
N ILE A 88 8.06 -55.20 -33.02
CA ILE A 88 9.20 -54.30 -33.22
C ILE A 88 10.47 -55.10 -33.50
N ARG A 89 10.74 -56.13 -32.71
CA ARG A 89 11.89 -57.03 -32.93
C ARG A 89 11.85 -57.66 -34.31
N LEU A 90 10.70 -58.19 -34.75
CA LEU A 90 10.52 -58.78 -36.08
C LEU A 90 10.75 -57.72 -37.16
N GLY A 91 10.24 -56.50 -37.00
CA GLY A 91 10.36 -55.43 -38.01
C GLY A 91 11.75 -54.83 -38.15
N VAL A 92 12.65 -55.06 -37.16
CA VAL A 92 14.03 -54.54 -37.13
C VAL A 92 15.07 -55.66 -37.36
N ALA A 93 14.68 -56.93 -37.21
CA ALA A 93 15.61 -58.08 -37.26
C ALA A 93 16.43 -58.16 -38.57
N GLU A 94 17.75 -58.19 -38.41
CA GLU A 94 18.71 -58.37 -39.48
C GLU A 94 19.77 -59.40 -39.07
N PRO A 95 20.38 -60.15 -40.08
CA PRO A 95 21.50 -60.99 -39.77
C PRO A 95 22.65 -60.24 -39.11
N GLY A 96 23.09 -60.72 -37.94
CA GLY A 96 24.18 -60.11 -37.15
C GLY A 96 23.76 -59.00 -36.21
N LEU A 97 22.48 -58.63 -36.14
CA LEU A 97 21.96 -57.70 -35.13
C LEU A 97 21.61 -58.48 -33.84
N ASP A 98 22.16 -58.05 -32.70
CA ASP A 98 21.72 -58.50 -31.38
C ASP A 98 20.35 -57.90 -31.05
N ILE A 99 19.35 -58.80 -30.95
CA ILE A 99 17.96 -58.40 -30.68
C ILE A 99 17.80 -57.73 -29.31
N GLY A 100 18.70 -57.98 -28.34
CA GLY A 100 18.72 -57.27 -27.05
C GLY A 100 18.94 -55.75 -27.18
N ASN A 101 19.58 -55.31 -28.24
CA ASN A 101 19.77 -53.88 -28.52
C ASN A 101 18.48 -53.15 -28.89
N VAL A 102 17.40 -53.88 -29.23
CA VAL A 102 16.07 -53.27 -29.50
C VAL A 102 15.48 -52.67 -28.23
N GLU A 103 15.65 -53.33 -27.08
CA GLU A 103 15.19 -52.83 -25.78
C GLU A 103 15.93 -51.55 -25.39
N THR A 104 17.24 -51.52 -25.56
CA THR A 104 18.05 -50.31 -25.32
C THR A 104 17.61 -49.15 -26.23
N ALA A 105 17.33 -49.47 -27.53
CA ALA A 105 16.82 -48.47 -28.46
C ALA A 105 15.42 -47.97 -28.07
N LEU A 106 14.54 -48.85 -27.56
CA LEU A 106 13.21 -48.49 -27.10
C LEU A 106 13.25 -47.55 -25.87
N GLU A 107 14.12 -47.84 -24.90
CA GLU A 107 14.34 -46.97 -23.75
C GLU A 107 14.83 -45.60 -24.22
N ALA A 108 15.88 -45.55 -25.04
CA ALA A 108 16.42 -44.29 -25.56
C ALA A 108 15.38 -43.49 -26.38
N LEU A 109 14.57 -44.14 -27.20
CA LEU A 109 13.50 -43.51 -27.98
C LEU A 109 12.38 -43.00 -27.06
N THR A 110 12.00 -43.74 -26.03
CA THR A 110 10.99 -43.33 -25.04
C THR A 110 11.45 -42.08 -24.33
N ASP A 111 12.72 -41.99 -24.04
CA ASP A 111 13.34 -40.84 -23.42
C ASP A 111 13.55 -39.66 -24.39
N ALA A 112 13.76 -39.87 -25.69
CA ALA A 112 14.05 -38.80 -26.63
C ALA A 112 12.84 -38.27 -27.41
N CYS A 113 11.89 -39.11 -27.84
CA CYS A 113 10.82 -38.76 -28.78
C CYS A 113 9.66 -38.00 -28.13
N TYR A 114 9.14 -36.97 -28.79
CA TYR A 114 8.02 -36.16 -28.29
C TYR A 114 6.65 -36.77 -28.59
N TYR A 115 6.51 -37.50 -29.69
CA TYR A 115 5.24 -38.08 -30.14
C TYR A 115 5.10 -39.56 -29.80
N LEU A 116 6.14 -40.18 -29.19
CA LEU A 116 6.12 -41.57 -28.78
C LEU A 116 5.43 -41.74 -27.41
N GLY A 117 4.30 -42.40 -27.38
CA GLY A 117 3.62 -42.85 -26.19
C GLY A 117 3.90 -44.33 -25.90
N VAL A 118 3.99 -44.66 -24.59
CA VAL A 118 4.19 -46.03 -24.11
C VAL A 118 3.11 -46.37 -23.08
N GLU A 119 2.30 -47.42 -23.39
CA GLU A 119 1.31 -47.94 -22.46
C GLU A 119 1.40 -49.48 -22.38
N ARG A 120 1.62 -50.05 -21.21
CA ARG A 120 1.66 -51.50 -20.96
C ARG A 120 2.57 -52.25 -21.93
N ASN A 121 3.79 -51.76 -22.18
CA ASN A 121 4.76 -52.29 -23.16
C ASN A 121 4.28 -52.26 -24.62
N GLN A 122 3.35 -51.40 -24.92
CA GLN A 122 2.94 -51.09 -26.27
C GLN A 122 3.41 -49.68 -26.64
N TYR A 123 4.01 -49.51 -27.79
CA TYR A 123 4.63 -48.30 -28.29
C TYR A 123 3.79 -47.71 -29.42
N ARG A 124 3.55 -46.39 -29.37
CA ARG A 124 2.69 -45.73 -30.34
C ARG A 124 3.18 -44.34 -30.69
N PHE A 125 3.37 -44.08 -31.99
CA PHE A 125 3.43 -42.72 -32.50
C PHE A 125 2.01 -42.18 -32.70
N SER A 126 1.72 -41.00 -32.17
CA SER A 126 0.40 -40.40 -32.23
C SER A 126 0.50 -38.92 -32.62
N LEU A 127 -0.64 -38.30 -32.89
CA LEU A 127 -0.73 -36.85 -33.11
C LEU A 127 -0.51 -36.02 -31.86
N LYS A 128 -0.58 -36.66 -30.69
CA LYS A 128 -0.47 -35.99 -29.41
C LYS A 128 0.99 -35.89 -28.99
N GLU A 129 1.48 -34.69 -29.01
CA GLU A 129 2.83 -34.39 -28.52
C GLU A 129 2.89 -34.51 -26.99
N ASN A 130 3.98 -35.04 -26.47
CA ASN A 130 4.22 -35.04 -25.02
C ASN A 130 4.72 -33.68 -24.55
N LEU A 131 3.79 -32.81 -24.21
CA LEU A 131 4.09 -31.46 -23.73
C LEU A 131 4.99 -31.47 -22.47
N ASN A 132 4.85 -32.45 -21.59
CA ASN A 132 5.68 -32.54 -20.39
C ASN A 132 7.15 -32.80 -20.70
N LYS A 133 7.40 -33.63 -21.71
CA LYS A 133 8.76 -33.88 -22.14
C LYS A 133 9.38 -32.67 -22.82
N ARG A 134 8.65 -32.05 -23.75
CA ARG A 134 9.10 -30.82 -24.40
C ARG A 134 9.39 -29.75 -23.34
N PHE A 135 8.55 -29.66 -22.30
CA PHE A 135 8.78 -28.77 -21.15
C PHE A 135 10.09 -29.08 -20.40
N ALA A 136 10.37 -30.36 -20.13
CA ALA A 136 11.60 -30.75 -19.44
C ALA A 136 12.85 -30.31 -20.23
N ASP A 137 12.85 -30.54 -21.56
CA ASP A 137 13.95 -30.16 -22.44
C ASP A 137 14.10 -28.64 -22.55
N ARG A 138 12.99 -27.89 -22.70
CA ARG A 138 13.03 -26.43 -22.73
C ARG A 138 13.49 -25.85 -21.40
N ARG A 139 13.01 -26.39 -20.29
CA ARG A 139 13.42 -25.96 -18.95
C ARG A 139 14.94 -26.11 -18.74
N ALA A 140 15.54 -27.18 -19.27
CA ALA A 140 16.99 -27.37 -19.20
C ALA A 140 17.77 -26.35 -20.05
N GLY A 141 17.18 -25.87 -21.16
CA GLY A 141 17.79 -24.93 -22.10
C GLY A 141 17.60 -23.44 -21.75
N VAL A 142 16.78 -23.07 -20.74
CA VAL A 142 16.54 -21.68 -20.37
C VAL A 142 17.81 -21.03 -19.85
N LYS A 143 18.18 -19.87 -20.42
CA LYS A 143 19.39 -19.13 -20.03
C LYS A 143 19.19 -18.40 -18.72
N ASN A 144 20.23 -18.34 -17.90
CA ASN A 144 20.17 -17.65 -16.62
C ASN A 144 19.92 -16.14 -16.76
N GLU A 145 20.41 -15.50 -17.83
CA GLU A 145 20.17 -14.09 -18.11
C GLU A 145 18.67 -13.77 -18.30
N ASP A 146 17.94 -14.66 -18.99
CA ASP A 146 16.49 -14.52 -19.21
C ASP A 146 15.72 -14.71 -17.88
N ILE A 147 16.19 -15.62 -17.04
CA ILE A 147 15.63 -15.86 -15.69
C ILE A 147 15.81 -14.61 -14.83
N GLU A 148 17.02 -14.08 -14.75
CA GLU A 148 17.33 -12.88 -13.96
C GLU A 148 16.48 -11.69 -14.41
N LYS A 149 16.39 -11.47 -15.72
CA LYS A 149 15.59 -10.39 -16.29
C LYS A 149 14.12 -10.53 -15.91
N LEU A 150 13.53 -11.71 -16.11
CA LEU A 150 12.13 -11.97 -15.78
C LEU A 150 11.86 -11.77 -14.27
N VAL A 151 12.71 -12.33 -13.41
CA VAL A 151 12.56 -12.21 -11.95
C VAL A 151 12.63 -10.73 -11.52
N HIS A 152 13.55 -9.94 -12.07
CA HIS A 152 13.63 -8.51 -11.78
C HIS A 152 12.36 -7.76 -12.22
N GLU A 153 11.82 -8.05 -13.41
CA GLU A 153 10.57 -7.45 -13.90
C GLU A 153 9.38 -7.82 -13.01
N GLU A 154 9.26 -9.07 -12.61
CA GLU A 154 8.18 -9.53 -11.74
C GLU A 154 8.27 -8.95 -10.31
N ILE A 155 9.48 -8.81 -9.75
CA ILE A 155 9.69 -8.14 -8.47
C ILE A 155 9.18 -6.68 -8.55
N GLN A 156 9.49 -5.95 -9.62
CA GLN A 156 9.02 -4.57 -9.78
C GLN A 156 7.48 -4.48 -9.85
N LYS A 157 6.81 -5.47 -10.44
CA LYS A 157 5.33 -5.55 -10.48
C LYS A 157 4.72 -5.84 -9.10
N VAL A 158 5.40 -6.67 -8.29
CA VAL A 158 4.96 -7.02 -6.93
C VAL A 158 5.09 -5.84 -5.96
N PHE A 159 6.02 -4.92 -6.22
CA PHE A 159 6.24 -3.69 -5.43
C PHE A 159 5.82 -2.43 -6.19
N PRO A 160 4.51 -2.17 -6.42
CA PRO A 160 4.04 -0.95 -7.07
C PRO A 160 4.29 0.30 -6.21
N ALA A 161 4.13 1.49 -6.82
CA ALA A 161 4.25 2.76 -6.13
C ALA A 161 3.15 2.93 -5.08
N ILE A 162 3.52 3.56 -3.96
CA ILE A 162 2.61 4.02 -2.91
C ILE A 162 2.92 5.49 -2.66
N GLU A 163 1.89 6.29 -2.45
CA GLU A 163 2.04 7.70 -2.10
C GLU A 163 2.86 7.89 -0.81
N GLY A 164 3.79 8.82 -0.84
CA GLY A 164 4.68 9.13 0.29
C GLY A 164 5.85 8.16 0.49
N ILE A 165 6.03 7.16 -0.40
CA ILE A 165 7.14 6.20 -0.33
C ILE A 165 7.90 6.17 -1.64
N GLU A 166 9.20 6.42 -1.56
CA GLU A 166 10.11 6.22 -2.68
C GLU A 166 10.54 4.76 -2.77
N ARG A 167 10.88 4.30 -3.98
CA ARG A 167 11.33 2.92 -4.21
C ARG A 167 12.63 2.92 -4.99
N ILE A 168 13.58 2.16 -4.49
CA ILE A 168 14.86 1.90 -5.16
C ILE A 168 15.01 0.39 -5.32
N PHE A 169 15.18 -0.05 -6.55
CA PHE A 169 15.34 -1.45 -6.88
C PHE A 169 16.81 -1.79 -7.13
N PHE A 170 17.27 -2.87 -6.52
CA PHE A 170 18.54 -3.53 -6.78
C PHE A 170 19.77 -2.61 -6.70
N PRO A 171 19.90 -1.76 -5.66
CA PRO A 171 21.06 -0.88 -5.56
C PRO A 171 22.32 -1.68 -5.30
N LYS A 172 23.39 -1.34 -6.01
CA LYS A 172 24.72 -1.95 -5.85
C LYS A 172 25.68 -1.06 -5.03
N LYS A 173 25.36 0.24 -4.92
CA LYS A 173 26.19 1.23 -4.24
C LYS A 173 25.32 2.21 -3.44
N SER A 174 25.87 2.75 -2.35
CA SER A 174 25.17 3.66 -1.44
C SER A 174 24.72 4.97 -2.09
N ASN A 175 25.43 5.47 -3.10
CA ASN A 175 25.08 6.69 -3.83
C ASN A 175 23.87 6.53 -4.79
N GLN A 176 23.43 5.30 -5.06
CA GLN A 176 22.21 5.03 -5.83
C GLN A 176 20.93 5.23 -4.98
N ILE A 177 21.08 5.35 -3.66
CA ILE A 177 19.99 5.54 -2.72
C ILE A 177 20.02 7.00 -2.27
N PRO A 178 19.02 7.83 -2.58
CA PRO A 178 18.97 9.23 -2.17
C PRO A 178 19.13 9.43 -0.65
N ASP A 179 19.70 10.57 -0.24
CA ASP A 179 19.79 10.98 1.17
C ASP A 179 18.88 12.19 1.39
N ARG A 180 17.59 11.93 1.63
CA ARG A 180 16.56 12.96 1.80
C ARG A 180 15.48 12.53 2.79
N PRO A 181 14.73 13.49 3.39
CA PRO A 181 13.73 13.18 4.42
C PRO A 181 12.43 12.64 3.80
N ALA A 182 12.50 11.41 3.28
CA ALA A 182 11.37 10.67 2.71
C ALA A 182 11.58 9.18 2.95
N ILE A 183 10.52 8.47 3.34
CA ILE A 183 10.60 7.01 3.48
C ILE A 183 10.93 6.39 2.14
N THR A 184 11.99 5.59 2.13
CA THR A 184 12.49 4.93 0.92
C THR A 184 12.51 3.42 1.14
N PHE A 185 11.72 2.69 0.34
CA PHE A 185 11.79 1.25 0.25
C PHE A 185 12.93 0.85 -0.67
N ILE A 186 13.85 0.05 -0.15
CA ILE A 186 15.00 -0.45 -0.89
C ILE A 186 14.81 -1.95 -1.06
N ILE A 187 14.47 -2.34 -2.28
CA ILE A 187 14.23 -3.72 -2.65
C ILE A 187 15.53 -4.34 -3.14
N MET A 188 16.08 -5.27 -2.37
CA MET A 188 17.33 -5.95 -2.72
C MET A 188 17.09 -6.95 -3.86
N GLY A 189 18.09 -7.17 -4.68
CA GLY A 189 18.02 -8.13 -5.77
C GLY A 189 18.02 -9.59 -5.29
N PRO A 190 17.51 -10.54 -6.09
CA PRO A 190 17.53 -11.96 -5.76
C PRO A 190 18.96 -12.49 -5.53
N GLU A 191 19.93 -11.95 -6.23
CA GLU A 191 21.36 -12.26 -6.07
C GLU A 191 21.97 -11.79 -4.74
N GLN A 192 21.23 -10.95 -4.00
CA GLN A 192 21.58 -10.41 -2.69
C GLN A 192 20.63 -10.94 -1.62
N SER A 193 20.24 -12.19 -1.71
CA SER A 193 19.43 -12.86 -0.68
C SER A 193 20.27 -13.21 0.55
N LEU A 194 19.63 -13.36 1.70
CA LEU A 194 20.33 -13.65 2.97
C LEU A 194 21.01 -15.02 2.98
N GLN A 195 20.44 -16.01 2.30
CA GLN A 195 21.02 -17.35 2.24
C GLN A 195 22.14 -17.46 1.19
N ASP A 196 21.99 -16.75 0.06
CA ASP A 196 22.92 -16.85 -1.06
C ASP A 196 24.13 -15.91 -0.88
N ASP A 197 23.98 -14.78 -0.18
CA ASP A 197 25.07 -13.82 0.10
C ASP A 197 25.19 -13.50 1.60
N PRO A 198 26.02 -14.20 2.35
CA PRO A 198 26.23 -13.93 3.79
C PRO A 198 26.73 -12.51 4.10
N SER A 199 27.25 -11.79 3.10
CA SER A 199 27.76 -10.42 3.26
C SER A 199 26.65 -9.36 3.16
N VAL A 200 25.42 -9.74 2.78
CA VAL A 200 24.34 -8.79 2.47
C VAL A 200 23.99 -7.90 3.65
N THR A 201 23.92 -8.44 4.85
CA THR A 201 23.64 -7.66 6.07
C THR A 201 24.70 -6.58 6.31
N LYS A 202 25.97 -6.91 6.07
CA LYS A 202 27.08 -5.94 6.18
C LYS A 202 27.01 -4.88 5.08
N LYS A 203 26.66 -5.27 3.85
CA LYS A 203 26.46 -4.33 2.75
C LYS A 203 25.33 -3.35 3.06
N ILE A 204 24.20 -3.83 3.59
CA ILE A 204 23.05 -3.02 4.02
C ILE A 204 23.47 -2.05 5.14
N ASP A 205 24.22 -2.50 6.13
CA ASP A 205 24.70 -1.65 7.23
C ASP A 205 25.57 -0.49 6.69
N VAL A 206 26.51 -0.79 5.80
CA VAL A 206 27.36 0.23 5.16
C VAL A 206 26.51 1.21 4.34
N MET A 207 25.63 0.72 3.45
CA MET A 207 24.80 1.57 2.61
C MET A 207 23.76 2.38 3.42
N THR A 208 23.40 1.93 4.63
CA THR A 208 22.56 2.69 5.55
C THR A 208 23.32 3.84 6.21
N LYS A 209 24.58 3.64 6.53
CA LYS A 209 25.42 4.61 7.25
C LYS A 209 26.10 5.61 6.31
N GLU A 210 26.30 5.23 5.05
CA GLU A 210 27.07 5.99 4.08
C GLU A 210 26.22 6.39 2.86
N HIS A 211 26.56 7.53 2.26
CA HIS A 211 26.07 7.99 0.97
C HIS A 211 27.26 8.43 0.12
N GLY A 212 27.70 7.55 -0.77
CA GLY A 212 28.96 7.74 -1.50
C GLY A 212 30.16 7.78 -0.56
N THR A 213 30.84 8.92 -0.48
CA THR A 213 32.00 9.14 0.40
C THR A 213 31.64 9.86 1.71
N SER A 214 30.38 10.20 1.92
CA SER A 214 29.91 10.97 3.08
C SER A 214 29.04 10.09 3.99
N ALA A 215 28.95 10.47 5.28
CA ALA A 215 27.99 9.85 6.18
C ALA A 215 26.56 10.21 5.76
N ARG A 216 25.66 9.23 5.77
CA ARG A 216 24.24 9.44 5.48
C ARG A 216 23.55 10.18 6.62
N THR A 217 22.74 11.17 6.28
CA THR A 217 21.96 11.96 7.24
C THR A 217 20.68 11.21 7.64
N TYR A 218 19.90 10.76 6.65
CA TYR A 218 18.54 10.22 6.87
C TYR A 218 18.51 8.69 6.94
N LYS A 219 19.25 8.12 7.90
CA LYS A 219 19.40 6.67 8.06
C LYS A 219 18.10 5.95 8.41
N SER A 220 17.26 6.59 9.24
CA SER A 220 15.97 6.04 9.65
C SER A 220 14.89 6.09 8.56
N ALA A 221 15.11 6.86 7.49
CA ALA A 221 14.21 6.89 6.35
C ALA A 221 14.24 5.61 5.52
N LEU A 222 15.30 4.79 5.63
CA LEU A 222 15.51 3.60 4.82
C LEU A 222 14.79 2.39 5.40
N VAL A 223 14.04 1.71 4.55
CA VAL A 223 13.38 0.44 4.82
C VAL A 223 13.87 -0.57 3.79
N TRP A 224 14.73 -1.48 4.22
CA TRP A 224 15.28 -2.52 3.37
C TRP A 224 14.33 -3.72 3.31
N ILE A 225 14.02 -4.19 2.12
CA ILE A 225 13.19 -5.35 1.87
C ILE A 225 14.06 -6.38 1.16
N VAL A 226 14.33 -7.49 1.85
CA VAL A 226 15.40 -8.42 1.49
C VAL A 226 14.81 -9.81 1.26
N PRO A 227 15.15 -10.47 0.16
CA PRO A 227 14.73 -11.85 -0.04
C PRO A 227 15.54 -12.80 0.86
N GLU A 228 14.88 -13.84 1.36
CA GLU A 228 15.55 -14.87 2.17
C GLU A 228 16.42 -15.78 1.30
N ALA A 229 15.88 -16.25 0.16
CA ALA A 229 16.56 -17.10 -0.81
C ALA A 229 16.07 -16.84 -2.23
N SER A 230 16.91 -17.05 -3.24
CA SER A 230 16.58 -16.84 -4.64
C SER A 230 16.17 -18.12 -5.40
N ALA A 231 16.57 -19.29 -4.93
CA ALA A 231 16.48 -20.55 -5.65
C ALA A 231 15.06 -20.87 -6.16
N THR A 232 14.04 -20.71 -5.33
CA THR A 232 12.66 -20.99 -5.71
C THR A 232 12.14 -20.02 -6.75
N MET A 233 12.45 -18.72 -6.64
CA MET A 233 12.05 -17.71 -7.64
C MET A 233 12.67 -18.03 -9.01
N ASN A 234 13.95 -18.38 -9.04
CA ASN A 234 14.67 -18.72 -10.26
C ASN A 234 14.13 -20.01 -10.90
N ASP A 235 13.75 -21.00 -10.09
CA ASP A 235 13.16 -22.24 -10.59
C ASP A 235 11.76 -22.02 -11.19
N GLU A 236 10.90 -21.25 -10.52
CA GLU A 236 9.58 -20.91 -11.04
C GLU A 236 9.65 -20.01 -12.28
N ALA A 237 10.60 -19.08 -12.34
CA ALA A 237 10.86 -18.28 -13.54
C ALA A 237 11.32 -19.14 -14.72
N ARG A 238 12.20 -20.13 -14.47
CA ARG A 238 12.65 -21.09 -15.48
C ARG A 238 11.47 -21.92 -16.01
N LYS A 239 10.55 -22.35 -15.15
CA LYS A 239 9.34 -23.06 -15.53
C LYS A 239 8.42 -22.20 -16.41
N TYR A 240 8.21 -20.95 -16.01
CA TYR A 240 7.37 -20.03 -16.76
C TYR A 240 7.94 -19.74 -18.14
N LEU A 241 9.25 -19.46 -18.25
CA LEU A 241 9.94 -19.26 -19.53
C LEU A 241 9.84 -20.50 -20.43
N ALA A 242 10.06 -21.70 -19.87
CA ALA A 242 9.96 -22.93 -20.63
C ALA A 242 8.56 -23.13 -21.25
N TRP A 243 7.50 -22.85 -20.51
CA TRP A 243 6.13 -22.94 -21.02
C TRP A 243 5.80 -21.86 -22.06
N THR A 244 6.28 -20.64 -21.86
CA THR A 244 6.07 -19.54 -22.82
C THR A 244 6.85 -19.75 -24.11
N ASP A 245 8.05 -20.33 -24.04
CA ASP A 245 8.83 -20.70 -25.23
C ASP A 245 8.10 -21.74 -26.05
N ILE A 246 7.48 -22.77 -25.42
CA ILE A 246 6.67 -23.77 -26.10
C ILE A 246 5.46 -23.14 -26.81
N ASP A 247 4.79 -22.19 -26.16
CA ASP A 247 3.66 -21.47 -26.77
C ASP A 247 4.10 -20.66 -28.00
N ALA A 248 5.26 -20.00 -27.88
CA ALA A 248 5.84 -19.20 -28.96
C ALA A 248 6.26 -20.03 -30.21
N GLU A 249 6.48 -21.33 -30.06
CA GLU A 249 6.81 -22.22 -31.17
C GLU A 249 5.64 -22.43 -32.13
N GLY A 250 4.41 -22.10 -31.75
CA GLY A 250 3.22 -22.21 -32.59
C GLY A 250 2.88 -23.65 -32.97
N LEU A 251 3.01 -24.58 -32.01
CA LEU A 251 2.77 -26.02 -32.25
C LEU A 251 1.34 -26.27 -32.71
N LYS A 252 1.16 -27.26 -33.59
CA LYS A 252 -0.16 -27.75 -34.01
C LYS A 252 -0.75 -28.67 -32.93
N LEU A 253 -1.23 -28.09 -31.86
CA LEU A 253 -1.84 -28.81 -30.74
C LEU A 253 -3.34 -29.03 -30.97
N ASP A 254 -3.89 -30.11 -30.40
CA ASP A 254 -5.34 -30.26 -30.30
C ASP A 254 -5.92 -29.30 -29.23
N ASP A 255 -7.26 -29.12 -29.21
CA ASP A 255 -7.95 -28.19 -28.29
C ASP A 255 -7.70 -28.53 -26.81
N ALA A 256 -7.49 -29.81 -26.47
CA ALA A 256 -7.21 -30.22 -25.09
C ALA A 256 -5.78 -29.86 -24.69
N GLN A 257 -4.82 -30.12 -25.59
CA GLN A 257 -3.42 -29.76 -25.37
C GLN A 257 -3.19 -28.26 -25.36
N ALA A 258 -3.86 -27.52 -26.24
CA ALA A 258 -3.79 -26.06 -26.26
C ALA A 258 -4.31 -25.47 -24.92
N ARG A 259 -5.44 -25.99 -24.43
CA ARG A 259 -5.97 -25.59 -23.09
C ARG A 259 -4.98 -25.95 -21.98
N GLN A 260 -4.43 -27.17 -21.99
CA GLN A 260 -3.44 -27.62 -21.01
C GLN A 260 -2.20 -26.71 -21.00
N LEU A 261 -1.68 -26.33 -22.16
CA LEU A 261 -0.54 -25.42 -22.29
C LEU A 261 -0.86 -24.07 -21.65
N GLN A 262 -2.01 -23.48 -21.98
CA GLN A 262 -2.43 -22.20 -21.40
C GLN A 262 -2.67 -22.28 -19.87
N GLU A 263 -3.20 -23.39 -19.37
CA GLU A 263 -3.34 -23.62 -17.93
C GLU A 263 -1.97 -23.74 -17.25
N ASN A 264 -1.01 -24.42 -17.85
CA ASN A 264 0.35 -24.54 -17.33
C ASN A 264 1.05 -23.19 -17.29
N ILE A 265 0.90 -22.35 -18.33
CA ILE A 265 1.46 -20.99 -18.35
C ILE A 265 0.85 -20.13 -17.22
N LYS A 266 -0.48 -20.13 -17.10
CA LYS A 266 -1.18 -19.39 -16.04
C LYS A 266 -0.76 -19.87 -14.65
N LYS A 267 -0.62 -21.18 -14.47
CA LYS A 267 -0.14 -21.76 -13.21
C LYS A 267 1.28 -21.33 -12.92
N ALA A 268 2.20 -21.45 -13.87
CA ALA A 268 3.60 -21.06 -13.70
C ALA A 268 3.76 -19.56 -13.40
N ALA A 269 2.97 -18.69 -14.05
CA ALA A 269 2.94 -17.25 -13.75
C ALA A 269 2.49 -16.96 -12.31
N ARG A 270 1.45 -17.66 -11.84
CA ARG A 270 0.98 -17.54 -10.46
C ARG A 270 2.02 -18.05 -9.47
N ASP A 271 2.61 -19.21 -9.74
CA ASP A 271 3.59 -19.84 -8.85
C ASP A 271 4.86 -18.99 -8.77
N LEU A 272 5.29 -18.34 -9.86
CA LEU A 272 6.38 -17.36 -9.88
C LEU A 272 6.04 -16.16 -9.00
N LYS A 273 4.85 -15.57 -9.15
CA LYS A 273 4.41 -14.46 -8.30
C LYS A 273 4.39 -14.85 -6.81
N GLU A 274 3.84 -16.02 -6.48
CA GLU A 274 3.82 -16.53 -5.09
C GLU A 274 5.22 -16.79 -4.55
N SER A 275 6.14 -17.29 -5.35
CA SER A 275 7.53 -17.53 -4.93
C SER A 275 8.24 -16.22 -4.56
N ILE A 276 7.99 -15.14 -5.32
CA ILE A 276 8.52 -13.80 -5.00
C ILE A 276 7.95 -13.32 -3.66
N TRP A 277 6.62 -13.39 -3.47
CA TRP A 277 5.99 -12.98 -2.21
C TRP A 277 6.57 -13.71 -1.00
N ARG A 278 6.76 -15.02 -1.10
CA ARG A 278 7.32 -15.84 -0.01
C ARG A 278 8.79 -15.55 0.25
N SER A 279 9.55 -15.23 -0.79
CA SER A 279 10.99 -14.98 -0.66
C SER A 279 11.29 -13.64 0.00
N TYR A 280 10.48 -12.59 -0.24
CA TYR A 280 10.65 -11.26 0.35
C TYR A 280 10.00 -11.15 1.74
N ASN A 281 10.44 -11.96 2.68
CA ASN A 281 9.87 -12.07 4.02
C ASN A 281 10.70 -11.37 5.11
N LYS A 282 11.76 -10.64 4.75
CA LYS A 282 12.62 -9.94 5.71
C LYS A 282 12.61 -8.44 5.45
N ILE A 283 12.43 -7.67 6.53
CA ILE A 283 12.61 -6.22 6.54
C ILE A 283 13.78 -5.89 7.44
N MET A 284 14.64 -4.99 6.99
CA MET A 284 15.75 -4.51 7.81
C MET A 284 15.64 -3.01 8.04
N LEU A 285 15.80 -2.58 9.27
CA LEU A 285 15.64 -1.21 9.73
C LEU A 285 16.86 -0.78 10.55
N PHE A 286 17.22 0.49 10.48
CA PHE A 286 18.19 1.08 11.35
C PHE A 286 17.62 1.21 12.77
N GLY A 287 18.30 0.62 13.74
CA GLY A 287 17.90 0.53 15.14
C GLY A 287 18.56 1.57 16.05
N GLN A 288 18.04 1.69 17.29
CA GLN A 288 18.52 2.66 18.29
C GLN A 288 19.94 2.39 18.78
N ASP A 289 20.39 1.15 18.70
CA ASP A 289 21.73 0.71 19.03
C ASP A 289 22.77 0.97 17.92
N ASN A 290 22.39 1.74 16.88
CA ASN A 290 23.21 2.03 15.70
C ASN A 290 23.56 0.80 14.86
N SER A 291 22.77 -0.27 14.96
CA SER A 291 22.87 -1.50 14.17
C SER A 291 21.65 -1.71 13.27
N ILE A 292 21.73 -2.67 12.36
CA ILE A 292 20.60 -3.09 11.54
C ILE A 292 19.80 -4.15 12.29
N ARG A 293 18.52 -3.88 12.50
CA ARG A 293 17.55 -4.79 13.09
C ARG A 293 16.74 -5.48 11.98
N VAL A 294 16.58 -6.79 12.10
CA VAL A 294 15.81 -7.62 11.17
C VAL A 294 14.42 -7.88 11.73
N LEU A 295 13.39 -7.65 10.92
CA LEU A 295 12.01 -8.00 11.19
C LEU A 295 11.58 -9.12 10.23
N GLU A 296 10.90 -10.12 10.76
CA GLU A 296 10.40 -11.25 9.99
C GLU A 296 8.90 -11.09 9.70
N LEU A 297 8.54 -11.13 8.42
CA LEU A 297 7.14 -11.02 7.99
C LEU A 297 6.35 -12.33 8.13
N GLY A 298 7.06 -13.45 8.41
CA GLY A 298 6.47 -14.78 8.45
C GLY A 298 6.14 -15.31 7.05
N LEU A 299 5.10 -16.14 6.95
CA LEU A 299 4.61 -16.65 5.67
C LEU A 299 3.79 -15.57 4.95
N VAL A 300 4.34 -15.06 3.85
CA VAL A 300 3.70 -14.03 3.04
C VAL A 300 3.14 -14.65 1.76
N THR A 301 1.90 -14.35 1.43
CA THR A 301 1.22 -14.82 0.21
C THR A 301 0.58 -13.67 -0.55
N SER A 302 0.36 -13.82 -1.85
CA SER A 302 -0.22 -12.77 -2.68
C SER A 302 -1.69 -12.45 -2.35
N SER A 303 -2.34 -13.27 -1.54
CA SER A 303 -3.69 -13.02 -1.01
C SER A 303 -3.71 -12.14 0.24
N ALA A 304 -2.55 -11.90 0.88
CA ALA A 304 -2.47 -11.16 2.14
C ALA A 304 -2.72 -9.65 1.98
N ALA A 305 -2.43 -9.10 0.80
CA ALA A 305 -2.66 -7.69 0.48
C ALA A 305 -2.69 -7.48 -1.04
N GLU A 306 -3.19 -6.34 -1.45
CA GLU A 306 -3.26 -5.91 -2.87
C GLU A 306 -1.87 -5.86 -3.53
N SER A 307 -0.84 -5.53 -2.76
CA SER A 307 0.57 -5.52 -3.19
C SER A 307 1.52 -5.72 -2.02
N MET A 308 2.74 -6.17 -2.31
CA MET A 308 3.79 -6.31 -1.29
C MET A 308 4.14 -4.96 -0.65
N SER A 309 4.17 -3.88 -1.42
CA SER A 309 4.39 -2.55 -0.86
C SER A 309 3.34 -2.19 0.21
N ARG A 310 2.05 -2.46 -0.05
CA ARG A 310 0.98 -2.24 0.94
C ARG A 310 1.09 -3.18 2.13
N PHE A 311 1.43 -4.44 1.90
CA PHE A 311 1.65 -5.41 2.96
C PHE A 311 2.74 -4.93 3.93
N VAL A 312 3.90 -4.51 3.41
CA VAL A 312 5.00 -3.98 4.21
C VAL A 312 4.59 -2.75 5.02
N VAL A 313 3.88 -1.79 4.41
CA VAL A 313 3.38 -0.60 5.13
C VAL A 313 2.44 -0.99 6.27
N ASN A 314 1.49 -1.90 6.01
CA ASN A 314 0.54 -2.34 7.01
C ASN A 314 1.24 -3.06 8.17
N TYR A 315 2.19 -3.93 7.86
CA TYR A 315 3.01 -4.61 8.87
C TYR A 315 3.79 -3.61 9.74
N LEU A 316 4.47 -2.64 9.11
CA LEU A 316 5.25 -1.63 9.84
C LEU A 316 4.37 -0.70 10.69
N ARG A 317 3.11 -0.48 10.30
CA ARG A 317 2.13 0.24 11.13
C ARG A 317 1.63 -0.59 12.32
N GLN A 318 1.38 -1.89 12.11
CA GLN A 318 0.93 -2.80 13.17
C GLN A 318 2.01 -3.05 14.23
N THR A 319 3.26 -2.94 13.85
CA THR A 319 4.42 -3.11 14.74
C THR A 319 4.97 -1.78 15.27
N ASP A 320 4.22 -0.67 15.11
CA ASP A 320 4.59 0.68 15.55
C ASP A 320 5.91 1.23 14.98
N GLU A 321 6.41 0.63 13.88
CA GLU A 321 7.59 1.11 13.16
C GLU A 321 7.31 2.35 12.31
N ILE A 322 6.06 2.48 11.84
CA ILE A 322 5.54 3.67 11.14
C ILE A 322 4.36 4.21 11.92
N ALA A 323 4.50 5.42 12.43
CA ALA A 323 3.44 6.12 13.12
C ALA A 323 2.47 6.79 12.11
N LYS A 324 1.17 6.68 12.39
CA LYS A 324 0.14 7.43 11.68
C LYS A 324 0.02 8.85 12.21
N ASP A 325 0.23 9.02 13.51
CA ASP A 325 0.03 10.24 14.26
C ASP A 325 1.16 10.42 15.29
N ILE A 326 1.52 11.64 15.59
CA ILE A 326 2.57 11.98 16.55
C ILE A 326 1.94 12.68 17.74
N SER A 327 2.15 12.15 18.93
CA SER A 327 1.72 12.83 20.16
C SER A 327 2.59 14.07 20.42
N PRO A 328 2.01 15.25 20.72
CA PRO A 328 2.76 16.44 21.12
C PRO A 328 3.70 16.17 22.31
N ARG A 329 3.27 15.34 23.26
CA ARG A 329 4.09 14.93 24.40
C ARG A 329 5.32 14.11 23.99
N SER A 330 5.23 13.33 22.92
CA SER A 330 6.37 12.58 22.38
C SER A 330 7.44 13.52 21.81
N LEU A 331 7.05 14.62 21.16
CA LEU A 331 8.00 15.65 20.71
C LEU A 331 8.73 16.29 21.90
N VAL A 332 7.99 16.66 22.96
CA VAL A 332 8.58 17.25 24.17
C VAL A 332 9.52 16.27 24.87
N LYS A 333 9.13 14.99 24.97
CA LYS A 333 9.95 13.93 25.59
C LYS A 333 11.27 13.72 24.88
N ASN A 334 11.24 13.73 23.54
CA ASN A 334 12.43 13.47 22.70
C ASN A 334 13.11 14.79 22.27
N TRP A 335 12.85 15.89 22.94
CA TRP A 335 13.47 17.18 22.67
C TRP A 335 14.97 17.12 22.90
N PRO A 336 15.81 17.49 21.91
CA PRO A 336 17.26 17.49 22.10
C PRO A 336 17.68 18.45 23.23
N PRO A 337 18.40 17.97 24.26
CA PRO A 337 18.73 18.81 25.44
C PRO A 337 19.52 20.07 25.12
N ALA A 338 20.27 20.06 24.03
CA ALA A 338 21.09 21.19 23.59
C ALA A 338 20.27 22.35 22.95
N PHE A 339 19.00 22.12 22.61
CA PHE A 339 18.20 23.10 21.89
C PHE A 339 17.21 23.80 22.82
N ILE A 340 17.37 25.11 22.98
CA ILE A 340 16.33 25.99 23.57
C ILE A 340 15.22 26.21 22.54
N GLU A 341 15.61 26.45 21.29
CA GLU A 341 14.77 26.60 20.11
C GLU A 341 15.05 25.45 19.15
N TRP A 342 14.02 24.79 18.66
CA TRP A 342 14.17 23.68 17.72
C TRP A 342 13.47 24.05 16.42
N SER A 343 14.24 24.28 15.33
CA SER A 343 13.65 24.67 14.05
C SER A 343 12.74 23.57 13.52
N ILE A 344 11.65 23.95 12.87
CA ILE A 344 10.64 22.99 12.37
C ILE A 344 11.24 22.04 11.34
N LYS A 345 12.16 22.54 10.52
CA LYS A 345 12.93 21.71 9.58
C LYS A 345 13.79 20.69 10.33
N ALA A 346 14.48 21.08 11.40
CA ALA A 346 15.27 20.15 12.20
C ALA A 346 14.38 19.13 12.96
N VAL A 347 13.16 19.53 13.36
CA VAL A 347 12.16 18.59 13.89
C VAL A 347 11.83 17.54 12.84
N ARG A 348 11.46 17.93 11.62
CA ARG A 348 11.21 17.02 10.51
C ARG A 348 12.39 16.10 10.25
N ASP A 349 13.58 16.66 10.15
CA ASP A 349 14.80 15.91 9.82
C ASP A 349 15.12 14.85 10.87
N ALA A 350 14.80 15.11 12.16
CA ALA A 350 15.00 14.16 13.24
C ALA A 350 14.20 12.86 13.06
N PHE A 351 12.97 12.93 12.52
CA PHE A 351 12.15 11.75 12.26
C PHE A 351 12.73 10.82 11.19
N TYR A 352 13.48 11.35 10.24
CA TYR A 352 14.10 10.58 9.17
C TYR A 352 15.56 10.22 9.46
N ALA A 353 16.23 10.98 10.34
CA ALA A 353 17.63 10.78 10.69
C ALA A 353 17.82 9.83 11.88
N SER A 354 16.99 9.93 12.92
CA SER A 354 17.19 9.27 14.20
C SER A 354 16.16 8.15 14.44
N PRO A 355 16.62 6.94 14.82
CA PRO A 355 15.73 5.83 15.16
C PRO A 355 15.03 5.98 16.52
N GLN A 356 15.29 7.07 17.26
CA GLN A 356 14.54 7.43 18.47
C GLN A 356 13.14 7.94 18.17
N PHE A 357 12.94 8.46 16.95
CA PHE A 357 11.64 8.89 16.47
C PHE A 357 10.99 7.79 15.62
N PRO A 358 9.67 7.62 15.69
CA PRO A 358 8.97 6.72 14.80
C PRO A 358 9.07 7.22 13.35
N ARG A 359 9.11 6.32 12.39
CA ARG A 359 9.01 6.66 10.97
C ARG A 359 7.64 7.23 10.66
N ILE A 360 7.56 8.19 9.74
CA ILE A 360 6.32 8.82 9.32
C ILE A 360 6.22 8.83 7.80
N LEU A 361 5.04 8.62 7.27
CA LEU A 361 4.81 8.65 5.81
C LEU A 361 4.61 10.06 5.27
N SER A 362 4.07 10.96 6.10
CA SER A 362 3.76 12.33 5.71
C SER A 362 4.28 13.32 6.74
N GLN A 363 4.85 14.41 6.26
CA GLN A 363 5.29 15.54 7.10
C GLN A 363 4.11 16.27 7.75
N GLU A 364 2.89 16.10 7.24
CA GLU A 364 1.67 16.68 7.83
C GLU A 364 1.44 16.20 9.27
N ALA A 365 1.81 14.96 9.60
CA ALA A 365 1.73 14.43 10.97
C ALA A 365 2.56 15.27 11.98
N ILE A 366 3.68 15.85 11.54
CA ILE A 366 4.50 16.75 12.36
C ILE A 366 3.77 18.07 12.57
N LYS A 367 3.22 18.65 11.50
CA LYS A 367 2.48 19.93 11.56
C LYS A 367 1.26 19.80 12.47
N ASP A 368 0.48 18.72 12.33
CA ASP A 368 -0.66 18.42 13.19
C ASP A 368 -0.25 18.28 14.67
N SER A 369 0.86 17.58 14.92
CA SER A 369 1.38 17.41 16.28
C SER A 369 1.79 18.76 16.91
N ILE A 370 2.49 19.60 16.15
CA ILE A 370 2.91 20.93 16.62
C ILE A 370 1.67 21.81 16.86
N ALA A 371 0.73 21.86 15.93
CA ALA A 371 -0.49 22.66 16.08
C ALA A 371 -1.29 22.28 17.32
N ARG A 372 -1.48 20.97 17.56
CA ARG A 372 -2.12 20.46 18.79
C ARG A 372 -1.31 20.80 20.03
N GLY A 373 0.01 20.60 19.99
CA GLY A 373 0.90 20.87 21.11
C GLY A 373 0.92 22.34 21.53
N VAL A 374 0.80 23.26 20.57
CA VAL A 374 0.65 24.71 20.82
C VAL A 374 -0.69 25.00 21.46
N GLY A 375 -1.79 24.46 20.96
CA GLY A 375 -3.13 24.64 21.53
C GLY A 375 -3.25 24.08 22.92
N GLU A 376 -2.67 22.93 23.21
CA GLU A 376 -2.63 22.27 24.51
C GLU A 376 -1.62 22.91 25.48
N GLY A 377 -0.75 23.81 25.01
CA GLY A 377 0.25 24.49 25.81
C GLY A 377 1.46 23.64 26.19
N HIS A 378 1.77 22.60 25.43
CA HIS A 378 2.97 21.80 25.62
C HIS A 378 4.23 22.45 25.03
N MET A 379 4.05 23.31 24.03
CA MET A 379 5.10 24.05 23.34
C MET A 379 4.53 25.33 22.74
N ALA A 380 5.39 26.28 22.34
CA ALA A 380 5.00 27.41 21.51
C ALA A 380 5.61 27.27 20.09
N TYR A 381 4.90 27.79 19.10
CA TYR A 381 5.36 27.95 17.72
C TYR A 381 5.74 29.40 17.49
N VAL A 382 6.97 29.66 17.08
CA VAL A 382 7.57 31.00 17.08
C VAL A 382 8.44 31.23 15.84
N GLY A 383 8.49 32.48 15.39
CA GLY A 383 9.47 32.98 14.44
C GLY A 383 10.44 33.96 15.10
N LYS A 384 11.64 34.13 14.59
CA LYS A 384 12.61 35.12 15.09
C LYS A 384 12.37 36.50 14.50
N SER A 385 12.34 37.52 15.34
CA SER A 385 12.29 38.92 14.90
C SER A 385 13.70 39.50 14.80
N SER A 386 13.96 40.33 13.78
CA SER A 386 15.22 41.07 13.60
C SER A 386 15.50 42.06 14.74
N LYS A 387 14.47 42.45 15.53
CA LYS A 387 14.58 43.35 16.66
C LYS A 387 14.76 42.64 18.01
N GLY A 388 14.95 41.34 18.00
CA GLY A 388 14.91 40.50 19.21
C GLY A 388 13.49 40.12 19.62
N GLY A 389 13.33 38.93 20.23
CA GLY A 389 12.03 38.36 20.60
C GLY A 389 11.41 37.51 19.47
N TYR A 390 10.18 37.03 19.70
CA TYR A 390 9.49 36.10 18.84
C TYR A 390 8.31 36.74 18.11
N VAL A 391 8.32 36.68 16.76
CA VAL A 391 7.22 37.13 15.90
C VAL A 391 7.20 36.21 14.66
N PRO A 392 6.11 35.43 14.42
CA PRO A 392 4.94 35.26 15.29
C PRO A 392 5.26 34.53 16.60
N PHE A 393 4.35 34.62 17.59
CA PHE A 393 4.40 33.92 18.85
C PHE A 393 3.02 33.30 19.15
N HIS A 394 2.93 31.98 19.06
CA HIS A 394 1.69 31.22 19.32
C HIS A 394 1.93 30.23 20.47
N TYR A 395 1.25 30.46 21.59
CA TYR A 395 1.28 29.60 22.77
C TYR A 395 -0.11 29.60 23.44
N LYS A 396 -0.60 28.40 23.77
CA LYS A 396 -1.98 28.19 24.28
C LYS A 396 -3.05 28.79 23.36
N LYS A 397 -2.75 28.86 22.06
CA LYS A 397 -3.62 29.37 21.01
C LYS A 397 -3.86 28.29 19.98
N MET A 398 -5.10 28.10 19.58
CA MET A 398 -5.43 27.16 18.47
C MET A 398 -4.89 27.72 17.17
N ILE A 399 -4.04 26.93 16.52
CA ILE A 399 -3.54 27.16 15.16
C ILE A 399 -3.87 25.94 14.31
N GLY A 400 -4.01 26.13 13.00
CA GLY A 400 -4.18 25.03 12.05
C GLY A 400 -2.84 24.39 11.64
N ALA A 401 -2.85 23.12 11.26
CA ALA A 401 -1.64 22.47 10.73
C ALA A 401 -1.07 23.20 9.51
N LEU A 402 -1.92 23.80 8.68
CA LEU A 402 -1.51 24.58 7.51
C LEU A 402 -0.78 25.89 7.88
N GLU A 403 -0.92 26.37 9.10
CA GLU A 403 -0.19 27.54 9.59
C GLU A 403 1.23 27.18 10.06
N VAL A 404 1.51 25.88 10.23
CA VAL A 404 2.84 25.41 10.64
C VAL A 404 3.71 25.25 9.40
N GLU A 405 4.71 26.12 9.27
CA GLU A 405 5.67 26.11 8.18
C GLU A 405 6.91 25.29 8.55
N ILE A 406 7.30 24.37 7.66
CA ILE A 406 8.55 23.61 7.80
C ILE A 406 9.69 24.41 7.17
N SER A 407 10.36 25.22 8.01
CA SER A 407 11.49 26.05 7.59
C SER A 407 12.56 26.13 8.69
N ASP A 408 13.70 26.69 8.38
CA ASP A 408 14.77 26.96 9.33
C ASP A 408 14.49 28.22 10.18
N ASP A 409 13.55 29.08 9.75
CA ASP A 409 13.23 30.37 10.37
C ASP A 409 12.10 30.27 11.41
N MET A 410 11.36 29.13 11.38
CA MET A 410 10.30 28.83 12.32
C MET A 410 10.74 27.78 13.32
N PHE A 411 10.37 27.98 14.58
CA PHE A 411 10.85 27.16 15.69
C PHE A 411 9.70 26.72 16.60
N ILE A 412 9.93 25.63 17.32
CA ILE A 412 9.21 25.33 18.54
C ILE A 412 10.10 25.61 19.75
N ILE A 413 9.49 26.08 20.84
CA ILE A 413 10.12 26.26 22.13
C ILE A 413 9.29 25.56 23.19
N LYS A 414 9.93 25.11 24.27
CA LYS A 414 9.24 24.43 25.39
C LYS A 414 8.28 25.38 26.10
N ALA A 415 7.25 24.83 26.74
CA ALA A 415 6.28 25.59 27.51
C ALA A 415 6.92 26.52 28.56
N GLU A 416 7.92 26.03 29.30
CA GLU A 416 8.67 26.78 30.32
C GLU A 416 9.35 28.01 29.73
N GLU A 417 9.91 27.91 28.53
CA GLU A 417 10.53 29.03 27.85
C GLU A 417 9.47 30.01 27.32
N ALA A 418 8.39 29.46 26.73
CA ALA A 418 7.28 30.26 26.23
C ALA A 418 6.65 31.14 27.33
N GLU A 419 6.52 30.62 28.54
CA GLU A 419 5.94 31.36 29.70
C GLU A 419 6.77 32.59 30.10
N LYS A 420 8.09 32.57 29.91
CA LYS A 420 8.96 33.74 30.16
C LYS A 420 8.69 34.90 29.19
N HIS A 421 8.19 34.58 27.99
CA HIS A 421 7.90 35.58 26.95
C HIS A 421 6.44 36.04 26.92
N ILE A 422 5.57 35.52 27.78
CA ILE A 422 4.20 36.03 27.94
C ILE A 422 4.28 37.38 28.66
N LYS A 423 3.86 38.49 27.99
CA LYS A 423 3.69 39.76 28.67
C LYS A 423 2.67 39.58 29.79
N PRO A 424 2.92 40.16 30.98
CA PRO A 424 1.95 40.14 32.09
C PRO A 424 0.60 40.68 31.58
N PRO A 425 -0.52 40.17 32.09
CA PRO A 425 -1.83 40.64 31.67
C PRO A 425 -1.98 42.13 31.99
N GLU A 426 -2.22 42.94 30.98
CA GLU A 426 -2.44 44.38 31.07
C GLU A 426 -3.88 44.70 30.68
N LEU A 427 -4.53 45.62 31.41
CA LEU A 427 -5.87 46.08 31.08
C LEU A 427 -5.86 46.81 29.75
N THR A 428 -6.54 46.24 28.73
CA THR A 428 -6.61 46.81 27.37
C THR A 428 -8.00 47.27 26.98
N ARG A 429 -9.05 46.77 27.64
CA ARG A 429 -10.45 47.09 27.32
C ARG A 429 -11.32 47.03 28.57
N ILE A 430 -12.28 47.95 28.68
CA ILE A 430 -13.35 47.94 29.69
C ILE A 430 -14.67 47.72 28.98
N VAL A 431 -15.46 46.73 29.44
CA VAL A 431 -16.81 46.44 28.94
C VAL A 431 -17.81 46.75 30.04
N ILE A 432 -18.78 47.59 29.71
CA ILE A 432 -19.85 47.97 30.65
C ILE A 432 -21.08 47.09 30.34
N ASN A 433 -21.75 46.64 31.40
CA ASN A 433 -22.98 45.85 31.31
C ASN A 433 -24.09 46.49 32.13
N PRO A 434 -25.30 46.70 31.56
CA PRO A 434 -25.73 46.34 30.22
C PRO A 434 -25.07 47.20 29.14
N THR A 435 -25.04 46.71 27.88
CA THR A 435 -24.38 47.36 26.73
C THR A 435 -25.16 48.53 26.14
N SER A 436 -26.44 48.69 26.51
CA SER A 436 -27.30 49.84 26.26
C SER A 436 -28.57 49.68 27.11
N PHE A 437 -29.22 50.79 27.49
CA PHE A 437 -30.48 50.75 28.21
C PHE A 437 -31.22 52.09 28.10
N SER A 438 -32.53 52.09 28.45
CA SER A 438 -33.38 53.29 28.47
C SER A 438 -33.92 53.54 29.88
N LEU A 439 -34.05 54.79 30.28
CA LEU A 439 -34.56 55.20 31.57
C LEU A 439 -35.52 56.36 31.41
N LYS A 440 -36.45 56.53 32.41
CA LYS A 440 -37.22 57.75 32.61
C LYS A 440 -36.40 58.74 33.40
N PRO A 441 -36.62 60.07 33.24
CA PRO A 441 -35.97 61.08 34.05
C PRO A 441 -36.05 60.77 35.57
N GLY A 442 -34.93 60.89 36.24
CA GLY A 442 -34.82 60.62 37.66
C GLY A 442 -34.67 59.19 38.10
N ASN A 443 -34.89 58.19 37.18
CA ASN A 443 -34.74 56.79 37.49
C ASN A 443 -33.28 56.38 37.62
N ARG A 444 -33.04 55.25 38.30
CA ARG A 444 -31.71 54.76 38.58
C ARG A 444 -31.49 53.35 37.91
N GLN A 445 -30.27 53.12 37.41
CA GLN A 445 -29.81 51.86 36.91
C GLN A 445 -28.38 51.57 37.35
N THR A 446 -28.14 50.38 37.84
CA THR A 446 -26.76 49.99 38.19
C THR A 446 -26.12 49.41 36.92
N VAL A 447 -24.94 49.96 36.61
CA VAL A 447 -24.05 49.41 35.55
C VAL A 447 -22.82 48.79 36.20
N THR A 448 -22.30 47.75 35.58
CA THR A 448 -21.07 47.06 36.03
C THR A 448 -20.02 47.12 34.96
N ALA A 449 -18.76 47.25 35.34
CA ALA A 449 -17.64 47.23 34.40
C ALA A 449 -16.77 46.00 34.62
N LYS A 450 -16.35 45.36 33.51
CA LYS A 450 -15.37 44.28 33.49
C LYS A 450 -14.16 44.72 32.68
N GLY A 451 -12.95 44.50 33.23
CA GLY A 451 -11.70 44.67 32.51
C GLY A 451 -11.34 43.45 31.72
N LEU A 452 -10.84 43.64 30.52
CA LEU A 452 -10.27 42.60 29.68
C LEU A 452 -8.79 42.89 29.43
N ASP A 453 -7.96 41.83 29.50
CA ASP A 453 -6.55 41.90 29.14
C ASP A 453 -6.34 41.87 27.61
N GLN A 454 -5.11 41.94 27.16
CA GLN A 454 -4.72 41.84 25.73
C GLN A 454 -5.08 40.52 25.07
N PHE A 455 -5.54 39.54 25.84
CA PHE A 455 -5.98 38.21 25.35
C PHE A 455 -7.49 38.03 25.46
N GLY A 456 -8.22 39.08 25.90
CA GLY A 456 -9.67 39.03 26.08
C GLY A 456 -10.14 38.30 27.36
N ARG A 457 -9.28 38.08 28.33
CA ARG A 457 -9.60 37.45 29.62
C ARG A 457 -9.95 38.48 30.66
N ASP A 458 -10.82 38.10 31.60
CA ASP A 458 -11.21 38.97 32.72
C ASP A 458 -9.99 39.32 33.59
N ILE A 459 -9.75 40.60 33.81
CA ILE A 459 -8.70 41.11 34.69
C ILE A 459 -9.32 42.10 35.73
N PRO A 460 -8.89 42.04 36.99
CA PRO A 460 -9.37 43.00 37.99
C PRO A 460 -8.99 44.45 37.64
N ILE A 461 -9.94 45.36 37.74
CA ILE A 461 -9.70 46.80 37.57
C ILE A 461 -9.32 47.38 38.93
N SER A 462 -8.08 47.86 39.07
CA SER A 462 -7.57 48.36 40.36
C SER A 462 -8.19 49.72 40.80
N LYS A 463 -8.53 50.57 39.83
CA LYS A 463 -9.20 51.86 40.06
C LYS A 463 -10.12 52.11 38.85
N LEU A 464 -11.39 52.41 39.16
CA LEU A 464 -12.41 52.71 38.16
C LEU A 464 -13.04 54.05 38.44
N ASP A 465 -12.92 54.96 37.50
CA ASP A 465 -13.52 56.26 37.55
C ASP A 465 -14.73 56.28 36.61
N TRP A 466 -15.91 56.65 37.17
CA TRP A 466 -17.14 56.75 36.41
C TRP A 466 -17.47 58.21 36.07
N SER A 467 -17.97 58.40 34.84
CA SER A 467 -18.53 59.71 34.44
C SER A 467 -19.70 59.50 33.47
N ALA A 468 -20.57 60.47 33.35
CA ALA A 468 -21.69 60.48 32.45
C ALA A 468 -21.86 61.85 31.79
N THR A 469 -22.31 61.90 30.53
CA THR A 469 -22.55 63.10 29.75
C THR A 469 -23.93 63.74 30.06
N GLY A 470 -24.85 62.96 30.68
CA GLY A 470 -26.15 63.43 31.17
C GLY A 470 -26.58 62.63 32.39
N GLY A 471 -27.14 63.28 33.43
CA GLY A 471 -27.40 62.62 34.70
C GLY A 471 -26.16 62.48 35.59
N GLU A 472 -26.26 61.71 36.66
CA GLU A 472 -25.22 61.51 37.67
C GLU A 472 -24.90 59.97 37.79
N ILE A 473 -23.64 59.64 37.97
CA ILE A 473 -23.21 58.29 38.30
C ILE A 473 -22.28 58.30 39.51
N ASP A 474 -22.52 57.39 40.43
CA ASP A 474 -21.68 57.24 41.60
C ASP A 474 -20.50 56.29 41.40
N SER A 475 -19.60 56.24 42.39
CA SER A 475 -18.42 55.37 42.38
C SER A 475 -18.75 53.88 42.41
N LYS A 476 -20.00 53.50 42.72
CA LYS A 476 -20.49 52.11 42.69
C LYS A 476 -21.16 51.73 41.38
N GLY A 477 -21.20 52.66 40.39
CA GLY A 477 -21.83 52.43 39.10
C GLY A 477 -23.35 52.56 39.10
N VAL A 478 -23.93 53.24 40.08
CA VAL A 478 -25.37 53.58 40.14
C VAL A 478 -25.57 54.87 39.36
N TYR A 479 -26.11 54.75 38.18
CA TYR A 479 -26.46 55.90 37.34
C TYR A 479 -27.88 56.37 37.64
N ARG A 480 -28.05 57.70 37.76
CA ARG A 480 -29.33 58.37 37.87
C ARG A 480 -29.54 59.27 36.67
N ALA A 481 -30.65 59.04 35.93
CA ALA A 481 -31.00 59.81 34.76
C ALA A 481 -31.29 61.31 35.13
N GLY A 482 -30.78 62.21 34.29
CA GLY A 482 -31.09 63.64 34.37
C GLY A 482 -32.51 63.96 33.90
N ASP A 483 -32.89 65.27 33.89
CA ASP A 483 -34.22 65.74 33.47
C ASP A 483 -34.35 65.92 31.96
N ASP A 484 -33.22 65.97 31.23
CA ASP A 484 -33.16 66.17 29.75
C ASP A 484 -33.33 64.84 29.00
N GLU A 485 -34.20 64.86 27.96
CA GLU A 485 -34.40 63.74 27.07
C GLU A 485 -33.28 63.68 26.00
N GLY A 486 -32.83 62.50 25.70
CA GLY A 486 -31.77 62.28 24.69
C GLY A 486 -30.93 61.03 24.91
N ASN A 487 -29.91 60.89 24.10
CA ASN A 487 -28.91 59.83 24.24
C ASN A 487 -27.67 60.39 24.92
N PHE A 488 -27.29 59.74 25.98
CA PHE A 488 -26.14 60.15 26.83
C PHE A 488 -25.16 58.95 26.93
N LEU A 489 -23.91 59.26 27.25
CA LEU A 489 -22.88 58.26 27.44
C LEU A 489 -22.53 58.10 28.90
N ILE A 490 -22.41 56.89 29.37
CA ILE A 490 -21.77 56.54 30.62
C ILE A 490 -20.40 56.00 30.31
N ILE A 491 -19.36 56.51 30.90
CA ILE A 491 -17.97 56.19 30.64
C ILE A 491 -17.35 55.64 31.92
N ALA A 492 -16.73 54.45 31.79
CA ALA A 492 -15.89 53.87 32.83
C ALA A 492 -14.42 53.97 32.41
N LYS A 493 -13.58 54.59 33.23
CA LYS A 493 -12.17 54.84 32.92
C LYS A 493 -11.23 54.23 33.95
N SER A 494 -10.16 53.61 33.52
CA SER A 494 -9.05 53.17 34.37
C SER A 494 -7.72 53.49 33.68
N GLY A 495 -7.01 54.48 34.17
CA GLY A 495 -5.79 55.01 33.55
C GLY A 495 -6.06 55.55 32.14
N LYS A 496 -5.45 54.89 31.13
CA LYS A 496 -5.63 55.25 29.70
C LYS A 496 -6.76 54.49 29.02
N VAL A 497 -7.32 53.45 29.67
CA VAL A 497 -8.35 52.57 29.08
C VAL A 497 -9.73 53.06 29.49
N CYS A 498 -10.66 53.17 28.53
CA CYS A 498 -12.05 53.54 28.79
C CYS A 498 -13.00 52.56 28.10
N GLY A 499 -14.18 52.40 28.70
CA GLY A 499 -15.35 51.75 28.11
C GLY A 499 -16.53 52.70 28.16
N GLU A 500 -17.44 52.62 27.21
CA GLU A 500 -18.61 53.49 27.14
C GLU A 500 -19.89 52.69 26.87
N VAL A 501 -21.01 53.18 27.34
CA VAL A 501 -22.34 52.65 27.10
C VAL A 501 -23.34 53.78 26.88
N THR A 502 -24.24 53.61 25.94
CA THR A 502 -25.29 54.58 25.63
C THR A 502 -26.51 54.33 26.51
N VAL A 503 -26.98 55.39 27.17
CA VAL A 503 -28.26 55.42 27.85
C VAL A 503 -29.20 56.39 27.13
N THR A 504 -30.43 55.94 26.88
CA THR A 504 -31.48 56.79 26.33
C THR A 504 -32.42 57.22 27.42
N ILE A 505 -32.58 58.57 27.61
CA ILE A 505 -33.55 59.12 28.55
C ILE A 505 -34.74 59.63 27.75
N SER A 506 -35.96 59.09 28.05
CA SER A 506 -37.21 59.52 27.40
C SER A 506 -38.37 59.55 28.41
N ARG A 507 -39.26 60.55 28.25
CA ARG A 507 -40.51 60.64 28.98
C ARG A 507 -41.57 59.92 28.13
N GLU A 508 -41.68 58.64 28.26
CA GLU A 508 -42.67 57.86 27.49
C GLU A 508 -44.08 58.25 27.86
N ARG A 509 -44.92 58.59 26.85
CA ARG A 509 -46.34 58.37 26.86
C ARG A 509 -46.62 56.91 26.97
N GLU A 510 -47.53 56.47 27.86
CA GLU A 510 -48.03 55.13 27.98
C GLU A 510 -48.42 54.60 26.61
N VAL A 511 -47.67 53.70 26.07
CA VAL A 511 -48.04 52.75 25.01
C VAL A 511 -47.81 51.38 25.61
N HIS A 512 -48.86 50.55 25.55
CA HIS A 512 -48.98 49.19 26.05
C HIS A 512 -47.65 48.45 26.17
N GLU A 513 -47.46 47.82 27.34
CA GLU A 513 -46.43 46.82 27.57
C GLU A 513 -46.24 45.92 26.35
N PRO A 514 -45.04 45.90 25.78
CA PRO A 514 -44.63 44.72 25.08
C PRO A 514 -44.53 43.61 26.11
N PRO A 515 -44.94 42.38 25.80
CA PRO A 515 -44.94 41.30 26.75
C PRO A 515 -43.55 41.16 27.34
N GLU A 516 -43.51 40.92 28.67
CA GLU A 516 -42.29 40.59 29.44
C GLU A 516 -41.31 39.78 28.57
N GLN A 517 -40.13 40.32 28.32
CA GLN A 517 -39.07 39.50 27.76
C GLN A 517 -38.86 38.35 28.75
N PRO A 518 -39.09 37.10 28.32
CA PRO A 518 -38.92 35.97 29.20
C PRO A 518 -37.46 36.00 29.71
N LYS A 519 -37.29 35.81 31.01
CA LYS A 519 -36.02 35.42 31.62
C LYS A 519 -35.37 34.39 30.69
N PRO A 520 -34.04 34.42 30.46
CA PRO A 520 -33.41 33.49 29.55
C PRO A 520 -33.85 32.06 29.91
N ILE A 521 -34.84 31.58 29.19
CA ILE A 521 -35.29 30.21 29.28
C ILE A 521 -34.07 29.41 28.84
N ARG A 522 -33.42 28.78 29.79
CA ARG A 522 -32.47 27.74 29.45
C ARG A 522 -33.28 26.73 28.63
N ALA A 523 -33.02 26.67 27.32
CA ALA A 523 -33.68 25.73 26.48
C ALA A 523 -33.50 24.35 27.10
N CYS A 524 -34.62 23.74 27.53
CA CYS A 524 -34.61 22.42 28.16
C CYS A 524 -34.45 21.31 27.11
N THR A 525 -34.74 21.63 25.88
CA THR A 525 -34.66 20.70 24.72
C THR A 525 -34.15 21.44 23.49
N LEU A 526 -33.20 20.83 22.79
CA LEU A 526 -32.73 21.25 21.48
C LEU A 526 -33.02 20.10 20.52
N SER A 527 -33.78 20.35 19.48
CA SER A 527 -34.02 19.38 18.43
C SER A 527 -33.58 19.92 17.07
N TRP A 528 -33.01 19.05 16.26
CA TRP A 528 -32.63 19.35 14.89
C TRP A 528 -32.98 18.16 14.02
N SER A 529 -33.52 18.40 12.83
CA SER A 529 -33.73 17.41 11.79
C SER A 529 -33.27 17.98 10.45
N GLY A 530 -32.63 17.18 9.65
CA GLY A 530 -32.12 17.59 8.35
C GLY A 530 -31.27 16.49 7.73
N GLU A 531 -30.95 16.65 6.46
CA GLU A 531 -30.11 15.71 5.72
C GLU A 531 -28.63 16.01 5.93
N ILE A 532 -27.84 14.94 6.10
CA ILE A 532 -26.39 15.03 6.28
C ILE A 532 -25.75 14.17 5.18
N PRO A 533 -24.99 14.77 4.25
CA PRO A 533 -24.22 14.01 3.30
C PRO A 533 -23.26 13.03 4.02
N ALA A 534 -23.15 11.80 3.55
CA ALA A 534 -22.36 10.74 4.19
C ALA A 534 -20.92 11.20 4.52
N GLN A 535 -20.29 11.96 3.63
CA GLN A 535 -18.95 12.52 3.80
C GLN A 535 -18.84 13.53 4.97
N LYS A 536 -19.95 14.13 5.41
CA LYS A 536 -19.99 15.12 6.51
C LYS A 536 -20.44 14.53 7.83
N TRP A 537 -20.80 13.24 7.90
CA TRP A 537 -21.33 12.59 9.10
C TRP A 537 -20.35 12.68 10.30
N MET A 538 -19.09 12.36 10.10
CA MET A 538 -18.07 12.42 11.15
C MET A 538 -17.86 13.85 11.66
N ASN A 539 -17.89 14.83 10.78
CA ASN A 539 -17.79 16.24 11.15
C ASN A 539 -19.00 16.72 11.96
N PHE A 540 -20.19 16.29 11.58
CA PHE A 540 -21.42 16.60 12.31
C PHE A 540 -21.40 15.95 13.69
N TYR A 541 -21.05 14.67 13.79
CA TYR A 541 -20.88 13.98 15.06
C TYR A 541 -19.90 14.72 15.98
N THR A 542 -18.71 15.02 15.47
CA THR A 542 -17.62 15.61 16.27
C THR A 542 -17.91 17.06 16.68
N ARG A 543 -18.47 17.87 15.79
CA ARG A 543 -18.64 19.32 16.04
C ARG A 543 -19.97 19.67 16.70
N VAL A 544 -21.00 18.87 16.49
CA VAL A 544 -22.37 19.16 16.98
C VAL A 544 -22.74 18.22 18.13
N LEU A 545 -22.72 16.90 17.92
CA LEU A 545 -23.27 15.93 18.88
C LEU A 545 -22.41 15.73 20.12
N THR A 546 -21.08 15.74 19.98
CA THR A 546 -20.16 15.53 21.12
C THR A 546 -20.33 16.56 22.25
N ARG A 547 -20.83 17.76 21.93
CA ARG A 547 -21.12 18.81 22.94
C ARG A 547 -22.24 18.42 23.89
N PHE A 548 -23.12 17.52 23.48
CA PHE A 548 -24.32 17.12 24.20
C PHE A 548 -24.20 15.72 24.83
N VAL A 549 -23.28 14.88 24.38
CA VAL A 549 -23.07 13.51 24.90
C VAL A 549 -22.78 13.48 26.39
N LYS A 550 -22.05 14.46 26.92
CA LYS A 550 -21.65 14.54 28.35
C LYS A 550 -22.61 15.33 29.24
N ARG A 551 -23.62 16.03 28.70
CA ARG A 551 -24.42 17.03 29.44
C ARG A 551 -25.91 16.73 29.55
N GLY A 552 -26.43 15.68 28.94
CA GLY A 552 -27.87 15.39 28.97
C GLY A 552 -28.22 14.05 28.33
N LYS A 553 -29.50 13.71 28.26
CA LYS A 553 -30.00 12.56 27.53
C LYS A 553 -30.04 12.91 26.03
N LEU A 554 -29.00 12.57 25.30
CA LEU A 554 -28.96 12.71 23.85
C LEU A 554 -29.71 11.53 23.22
N LYS A 555 -30.77 11.81 22.46
CA LYS A 555 -31.46 10.83 21.61
C LYS A 555 -31.18 11.15 20.17
N ILE A 556 -30.67 10.19 19.43
CA ILE A 556 -30.35 10.32 18.01
C ILE A 556 -31.23 9.31 17.26
N SER A 557 -31.95 9.77 16.24
CA SER A 557 -32.65 8.91 15.30
C SER A 557 -31.98 9.09 13.95
N VAL A 558 -31.58 7.99 13.33
CA VAL A 558 -30.89 7.97 12.03
C VAL A 558 -31.74 7.17 11.05
N THR A 559 -32.03 7.74 9.90
CA THR A 559 -32.60 7.05 8.76
C THR A 559 -31.64 7.20 7.61
N PHE A 560 -31.31 6.10 6.96
CA PHE A 560 -30.52 6.14 5.73
C PHE A 560 -31.26 5.40 4.61
N GLU A 561 -31.06 5.87 3.40
CA GLU A 561 -31.58 5.26 2.17
C GLU A 561 -30.44 5.19 1.16
N THR A 562 -30.27 4.08 0.49
CA THR A 562 -29.30 3.91 -0.58
C THR A 562 -29.98 3.36 -1.82
N ILE A 563 -29.67 3.94 -2.97
CA ILE A 563 -30.16 3.53 -4.27
C ILE A 563 -28.95 3.14 -5.12
N SER A 564 -28.99 1.95 -5.71
CA SER A 564 -27.96 1.46 -6.64
C SER A 564 -28.61 1.15 -7.99
N GLU A 565 -28.04 1.67 -9.06
CA GLU A 565 -28.48 1.38 -10.44
C GLU A 565 -28.22 -0.10 -10.83
N GLU A 566 -27.23 -0.74 -10.21
CA GLU A 566 -26.87 -2.15 -10.44
C GLU A 566 -27.58 -3.13 -9.49
N GLY A 567 -28.44 -2.61 -8.58
CA GLY A 567 -29.07 -3.39 -7.50
C GLY A 567 -28.17 -3.57 -6.28
N ILE A 568 -28.79 -3.95 -5.16
CA ILE A 568 -28.08 -4.24 -3.90
C ILE A 568 -28.08 -5.75 -3.70
N HIS A 569 -26.88 -6.33 -3.61
CA HIS A 569 -26.72 -7.77 -3.45
C HIS A 569 -27.21 -8.22 -2.06
N ASP A 570 -27.90 -9.37 -1.97
CA ASP A 570 -28.45 -9.91 -0.73
C ASP A 570 -27.38 -10.06 0.38
N LEU A 571 -26.13 -10.32 -0.01
CA LEU A 571 -25.00 -10.38 0.93
C LEU A 571 -24.80 -9.05 1.67
N HIS A 572 -24.89 -7.91 1.00
CA HIS A 572 -24.73 -6.59 1.64
C HIS A 572 -25.91 -6.25 2.57
N VAL A 573 -27.09 -6.77 2.28
CA VAL A 573 -28.26 -6.63 3.16
C VAL A 573 -28.02 -7.41 4.46
N GLU A 574 -27.53 -8.66 4.36
CA GLU A 574 -27.26 -9.51 5.52
C GLU A 574 -26.07 -8.98 6.34
N GLU A 575 -24.99 -8.49 5.69
CA GLU A 575 -23.86 -7.83 6.37
C GLU A 575 -24.31 -6.59 7.15
N THR A 576 -25.23 -5.81 6.57
CA THR A 576 -25.76 -4.60 7.22
C THR A 576 -26.64 -4.95 8.42
N LYS A 577 -27.47 -5.99 8.33
CA LYS A 577 -28.24 -6.50 9.49
C LYS A 577 -27.32 -6.95 10.60
N SER A 578 -26.33 -7.79 10.29
CA SER A 578 -25.36 -8.28 11.26
C SER A 578 -24.62 -7.14 11.97
N ALA A 579 -24.23 -6.10 11.23
CA ALA A 579 -23.58 -4.93 11.80
C ALA A 579 -24.50 -4.12 12.73
N LEU A 580 -25.80 -4.00 12.40
CA LEU A 580 -26.79 -3.34 13.26
C LEU A 580 -27.02 -4.14 14.55
N GLU A 581 -27.12 -5.47 14.46
CA GLU A 581 -27.28 -6.38 15.59
C GLU A 581 -26.05 -6.32 16.52
N GLU A 582 -24.83 -6.36 15.97
CA GLU A 582 -23.58 -6.20 16.75
C GLU A 582 -23.51 -4.88 17.52
N LEU A 583 -24.11 -3.82 16.98
CA LEU A 583 -24.19 -2.51 17.63
C LEU A 583 -25.37 -2.39 18.60
N GLY A 584 -26.19 -3.43 18.74
CA GLY A 584 -27.39 -3.42 19.58
C GLY A 584 -28.49 -2.49 19.07
N LEU A 585 -28.57 -2.28 17.75
CA LEU A 585 -29.57 -1.45 17.09
C LEU A 585 -30.66 -2.32 16.44
N ASP A 586 -31.78 -1.70 16.07
CA ASP A 586 -32.85 -2.36 15.32
C ASP A 586 -32.33 -2.74 13.91
N ASP A 587 -32.37 -4.03 13.60
CA ASP A 587 -31.88 -4.62 12.35
C ASP A 587 -32.95 -4.70 11.24
N THR A 588 -34.11 -4.10 11.45
CA THR A 588 -35.22 -4.12 10.50
C THR A 588 -34.92 -3.27 9.26
N ILE A 589 -34.47 -3.93 8.18
CA ILE A 589 -34.20 -3.30 6.89
C ILE A 589 -35.37 -3.51 5.93
N LYS A 590 -35.85 -2.43 5.32
CA LYS A 590 -36.82 -2.47 4.23
C LYS A 590 -36.10 -2.50 2.89
N VAL A 591 -36.25 -3.57 2.14
CA VAL A 591 -35.71 -3.71 0.79
C VAL A 591 -36.84 -3.55 -0.20
N ASN A 592 -36.82 -2.49 -1.01
CA ASN A 592 -37.76 -2.33 -2.14
C ASN A 592 -37.11 -2.97 -3.36
N LYS A 593 -37.70 -4.04 -3.86
CA LYS A 593 -37.32 -4.62 -5.15
C LYS A 593 -38.00 -3.74 -6.21
N GLY A 594 -37.18 -3.02 -7.00
CA GLY A 594 -37.67 -2.31 -8.18
C GLY A 594 -38.34 -3.30 -9.15
N GLU A 595 -39.46 -2.92 -9.72
CA GLU A 595 -40.14 -3.63 -10.82
C GLU A 595 -39.32 -3.60 -12.10
#